data_cca5a648beacd02206c6b0a86c57426f
#
_entry.id   cca5a648beacd02206c6b0a86c57426f
#
_cell.length_a   1.000
_cell.length_b   1.000
_cell.length_c   1.000
_cell.angle_alpha   90.00
_cell.angle_beta   90.00
_cell.angle_gamma   90.00
#
_symmetry.space_group_name_H-M   'P 1'
#
loop_
_entity.id
_entity.type
_entity.pdbx_description
1 polymer ?
#
loop_
_entity_poly.entity_id
_entity_poly.type
_entity_poly.pdbx_seq_one_letter_code
_entity_poly.pdbx_strand_id
1 'polypeptide(L)'
;MATLDLTQYGITGSTVIAHNPSYEKLFEEETKAGLEGFEVGQVTELGAVNVMTGIYTGRSPKDKYIVDDAQSHDKVWWTTEEYKNDNHPMSEEVWAQVKDIAKKELSNKNLYVVDAFCGANKATRLAVRFIVEVAWQAHFVTNMFIKPTEEELANFEPNFVIYNASKAKVENYKELGLNSETCVAFNTTSREQVIINTWYGGEMKKGMFSMQNYYLPLKGIASMHCSANCDMNGENTAIFFGLSGTGKTTLSTDPK
;
A
#
# COMPACT_ATOMS: atom_id res chain seq x y z
N MET A 1 26.18 -3.15 -2.47
CA MET A 1 25.12 -2.19 -2.84
C MET A 1 25.16 -1.05 -1.84
N ALA A 2 25.01 0.21 -2.27
CA ALA A 2 24.92 1.32 -1.34
C ALA A 2 23.66 1.13 -0.49
N THR A 3 23.77 1.33 0.82
CA THR A 3 22.63 1.27 1.73
C THR A 3 21.68 2.39 1.37
N LEU A 4 20.40 2.09 1.13
CA LEU A 4 19.39 3.09 0.79
C LEU A 4 19.22 4.06 1.99
N ASP A 5 19.43 5.34 1.75
CA ASP A 5 19.25 6.38 2.76
C ASP A 5 17.77 6.76 2.87
N LEU A 6 17.19 6.58 4.06
CA LEU A 6 15.80 6.93 4.36
C LEU A 6 15.64 8.28 5.05
N THR A 7 16.74 9.00 5.33
CA THR A 7 16.68 10.30 6.01
C THR A 7 15.89 11.35 5.22
N GLN A 8 15.92 11.29 3.89
CA GLN A 8 15.10 12.12 3.02
C GLN A 8 13.57 11.93 3.24
N TYR A 9 13.16 10.79 3.78
CA TYR A 9 11.77 10.50 4.16
C TYR A 9 11.48 10.83 5.62
N GLY A 10 12.46 11.38 6.35
CA GLY A 10 12.36 11.70 7.78
C GLY A 10 12.42 10.47 8.69
N ILE A 11 12.99 9.36 8.19
CA ILE A 11 13.23 8.13 8.95
C ILE A 11 14.72 8.09 9.26
N THR A 12 15.09 8.03 10.55
CA THR A 12 16.48 8.12 11.01
C THR A 12 16.89 6.92 11.86
N GLY A 13 18.17 6.58 11.86
CA GLY A 13 18.73 5.52 12.69
C GLY A 13 18.29 4.10 12.30
N SER A 14 17.58 3.94 11.20
CA SER A 14 17.08 2.64 10.75
C SER A 14 18.06 1.95 9.82
N THR A 15 18.07 0.61 9.87
CA THR A 15 18.82 -0.24 8.96
C THR A 15 17.87 -0.82 7.92
N VAL A 16 18.15 -0.57 6.64
CA VAL A 16 17.46 -1.27 5.55
C VAL A 16 18.07 -2.67 5.43
N ILE A 17 17.37 -3.68 5.94
CA ILE A 17 17.80 -5.09 5.87
C ILE A 17 17.88 -5.55 4.42
N ALA A 18 16.86 -5.18 3.63
CA ALA A 18 16.80 -5.53 2.23
C ALA A 18 16.05 -4.47 1.43
N HIS A 19 16.60 -4.13 0.27
CA HIS A 19 15.97 -3.30 -0.75
C HIS A 19 15.66 -4.18 -1.96
N ASN A 20 14.41 -4.29 -2.34
CA ASN A 20 13.89 -5.24 -3.33
C ASN A 20 14.40 -6.67 -3.10
N PRO A 21 14.14 -7.26 -1.93
CA PRO A 21 14.64 -8.60 -1.59
C PRO A 21 14.10 -9.67 -2.54
N SER A 22 14.89 -10.74 -2.74
CA SER A 22 14.41 -11.93 -3.42
C SER A 22 13.33 -12.66 -2.61
N TYR A 23 12.58 -13.55 -3.24
CA TYR A 23 11.59 -14.37 -2.54
C TYR A 23 12.23 -15.26 -1.48
N GLU A 24 13.42 -15.81 -1.76
CA GLU A 24 14.16 -16.62 -0.81
C GLU A 24 14.55 -15.81 0.43
N LYS A 25 15.01 -14.57 0.22
CA LYS A 25 15.35 -13.67 1.34
C LYS A 25 14.13 -13.29 2.15
N LEU A 26 13.00 -13.00 1.51
CA LEU A 26 11.74 -12.72 2.19
C LEU A 26 11.24 -13.91 3.00
N PHE A 27 11.27 -15.10 2.41
CA PHE A 27 10.92 -16.34 3.08
C PHE A 27 11.79 -16.62 4.32
N GLU A 28 13.11 -16.44 4.20
CA GLU A 28 14.03 -16.53 5.34
C GLU A 28 13.66 -15.55 6.45
N GLU A 29 13.43 -14.29 6.11
CA GLU A 29 13.16 -13.22 7.07
C GLU A 29 11.79 -13.38 7.77
N GLU A 30 10.75 -13.82 7.06
CA GLU A 30 9.40 -13.95 7.61
C GLU A 30 9.16 -15.25 8.39
N THR A 31 10.07 -16.23 8.25
CA THR A 31 9.97 -17.53 8.92
C THR A 31 11.10 -17.81 9.92
N LYS A 32 12.05 -16.88 10.08
CA LYS A 32 13.20 -17.06 10.97
C LYS A 32 12.78 -17.20 12.44
N ALA A 33 13.60 -17.89 13.22
CA ALA A 33 13.41 -18.02 14.64
C ALA A 33 13.51 -16.67 15.37
N GLY A 34 12.75 -16.49 16.43
CA GLY A 34 12.78 -15.29 17.27
C GLY A 34 11.83 -14.18 16.81
N LEU A 35 11.02 -14.40 15.77
CA LEU A 35 9.90 -13.53 15.46
C LEU A 35 8.76 -13.77 16.46
N GLU A 36 8.02 -12.71 16.78
CA GLU A 36 6.92 -12.77 17.75
C GLU A 36 5.63 -12.15 17.17
N GLY A 37 4.49 -12.59 17.72
CA GLY A 37 3.19 -12.02 17.40
C GLY A 37 2.84 -12.13 15.91
N PHE A 38 2.43 -11.02 15.31
CA PHE A 38 1.98 -10.96 13.92
C PHE A 38 3.14 -10.84 12.91
N GLU A 39 4.38 -10.86 13.34
CA GLU A 39 5.53 -10.93 12.44
C GLU A 39 5.81 -12.34 11.92
N VAL A 40 5.30 -13.35 12.64
CA VAL A 40 5.58 -14.76 12.38
C VAL A 40 4.87 -15.24 11.14
N GLY A 41 5.64 -15.68 10.15
CA GLY A 41 5.17 -16.48 9.04
C GLY A 41 5.22 -17.97 9.35
N GLN A 42 4.09 -18.66 9.25
CA GLN A 42 3.99 -20.09 9.45
C GLN A 42 3.97 -20.82 8.10
N VAL A 43 4.96 -21.66 7.87
CA VAL A 43 5.03 -22.45 6.64
C VAL A 43 3.95 -23.54 6.67
N THR A 44 3.12 -23.57 5.63
CA THR A 44 2.10 -24.60 5.44
C THR A 44 2.70 -25.87 4.82
N GLU A 45 1.95 -26.97 4.84
CA GLU A 45 2.36 -28.24 4.19
C GLU A 45 2.64 -28.09 2.69
N LEU A 46 2.00 -27.11 2.04
CA LEU A 46 2.18 -26.80 0.62
C LEU A 46 3.30 -25.79 0.35
N GLY A 47 4.04 -25.37 1.38
CA GLY A 47 5.14 -24.41 1.25
C GLY A 47 4.72 -22.94 1.18
N ALA A 48 3.43 -22.62 1.31
CA ALA A 48 2.97 -21.25 1.43
C ALA A 48 3.20 -20.72 2.86
N VAL A 49 3.29 -19.40 3.00
CA VAL A 49 3.43 -18.74 4.30
C VAL A 49 2.08 -18.23 4.77
N ASN A 50 1.60 -18.73 5.89
CA ASN A 50 0.41 -18.27 6.57
C ASN A 50 0.79 -17.20 7.61
N VAL A 51 0.07 -16.08 7.61
CA VAL A 51 0.31 -14.96 8.52
C VAL A 51 -0.97 -14.51 9.21
N MET A 52 -0.82 -13.99 10.41
CA MET A 52 -1.92 -13.43 11.18
C MET A 52 -1.91 -11.91 11.08
N THR A 53 -3.11 -11.32 10.89
CA THR A 53 -3.27 -9.86 10.74
C THR A 53 -4.04 -9.22 11.91
N GLY A 54 -4.19 -9.96 13.02
CA GLY A 54 -4.90 -9.48 14.19
C GLY A 54 -6.41 -9.33 13.95
N ILE A 55 -6.99 -8.27 14.47
CA ILE A 55 -8.43 -7.99 14.35
C ILE A 55 -8.82 -7.54 12.95
N TYR A 56 -7.86 -7.05 12.16
CA TYR A 56 -8.10 -6.59 10.80
C TYR A 56 -7.85 -7.70 9.79
N THR A 57 -8.88 -8.46 9.48
CA THR A 57 -8.87 -9.50 8.41
C THR A 57 -9.23 -8.94 7.03
N GLY A 58 -9.42 -7.65 6.95
CA GLY A 58 -9.73 -6.88 5.75
C GLY A 58 -9.38 -5.41 5.95
N ARG A 59 -9.67 -4.58 4.94
CA ARG A 59 -9.48 -3.12 5.03
C ARG A 59 -10.38 -2.52 6.11
N SER A 60 -9.94 -1.38 6.66
CA SER A 60 -10.72 -0.57 7.58
C SER A 60 -11.23 0.73 6.92
N PRO A 61 -12.35 0.69 6.19
CA PRO A 61 -12.88 1.86 5.49
C PRO A 61 -13.19 3.05 6.40
N LYS A 62 -13.60 2.77 7.63
CA LYS A 62 -13.92 3.80 8.63
C LYS A 62 -12.70 4.58 9.13
N ASP A 63 -11.51 4.01 8.96
CA ASP A 63 -10.23 4.60 9.36
C ASP A 63 -9.44 5.12 8.14
N LYS A 64 -10.11 5.25 6.98
CA LYS A 64 -9.54 5.80 5.76
C LYS A 64 -9.77 7.31 5.67
N TYR A 65 -8.69 8.05 5.44
CA TYR A 65 -8.70 9.51 5.34
C TYR A 65 -7.95 9.97 4.10
N ILE A 66 -8.38 11.11 3.55
CA ILE A 66 -7.70 11.79 2.45
C ILE A 66 -7.48 13.23 2.88
N VAL A 67 -6.27 13.75 2.66
CA VAL A 67 -5.97 15.16 2.98
C VAL A 67 -6.84 16.05 2.09
N ASP A 68 -7.58 16.95 2.74
CA ASP A 68 -8.39 17.98 2.10
C ASP A 68 -7.55 19.25 1.97
N ASP A 69 -6.94 19.43 0.81
CA ASP A 69 -6.12 20.58 0.46
C ASP A 69 -6.64 21.26 -0.81
N ALA A 70 -6.02 22.36 -1.21
CA ALA A 70 -6.43 23.13 -2.38
C ALA A 70 -6.42 22.34 -3.71
N GLN A 71 -5.67 21.23 -3.80
CA GLN A 71 -5.63 20.39 -5.00
C GLN A 71 -6.66 19.27 -4.97
N SER A 72 -6.96 18.71 -3.80
CA SER A 72 -7.86 17.58 -3.61
C SER A 72 -9.31 18.00 -3.39
N HIS A 73 -9.54 19.19 -2.83
CA HIS A 73 -10.85 19.65 -2.36
C HIS A 73 -11.98 19.45 -3.38
N ASP A 74 -11.81 19.96 -4.58
CA ASP A 74 -12.82 19.90 -5.65
C ASP A 74 -12.75 18.62 -6.51
N LYS A 75 -11.88 17.66 -6.16
CA LYS A 75 -11.62 16.46 -6.98
C LYS A 75 -11.95 15.15 -6.26
N VAL A 76 -12.10 15.18 -4.96
CA VAL A 76 -12.49 14.01 -4.17
C VAL A 76 -13.99 14.07 -3.89
N TRP A 77 -14.66 12.93 -4.09
CA TRP A 77 -16.05 12.78 -3.67
C TRP A 77 -16.09 12.54 -2.15
N TRP A 78 -16.16 13.60 -1.41
CA TRP A 78 -16.17 13.56 0.05
C TRP A 78 -17.43 12.94 0.63
N THR A 79 -17.30 12.31 1.80
CA THR A 79 -18.46 11.87 2.57
C THR A 79 -19.23 13.08 3.12
N THR A 80 -20.55 13.06 2.98
CA THR A 80 -21.45 14.08 3.52
C THR A 80 -22.64 13.40 4.23
N GLU A 81 -23.47 14.18 4.90
CA GLU A 81 -24.70 13.65 5.49
C GLU A 81 -25.65 13.06 4.43
N GLU A 82 -25.71 13.66 3.26
CA GLU A 82 -26.55 13.24 2.13
C GLU A 82 -25.94 12.06 1.35
N TYR A 83 -24.61 12.09 1.12
CA TYR A 83 -23.90 11.09 0.33
C TYR A 83 -22.80 10.43 1.14
N LYS A 84 -23.17 9.42 1.92
CA LYS A 84 -22.21 8.69 2.76
C LYS A 84 -21.31 7.78 1.92
N ASN A 85 -20.02 7.91 2.14
CA ASN A 85 -18.98 7.05 1.58
C ASN A 85 -17.79 7.01 2.54
N ASP A 86 -16.71 6.33 2.16
CA ASP A 86 -15.52 6.14 3.00
C ASP A 86 -14.39 7.14 2.69
N ASN A 87 -14.65 8.26 2.01
CA ASN A 87 -13.65 9.31 1.77
C ASN A 87 -13.77 10.38 2.85
N HIS A 88 -13.19 10.13 4.01
CA HIS A 88 -13.20 11.08 5.12
C HIS A 88 -12.13 12.15 4.91
N PRO A 89 -12.47 13.45 5.03
CA PRO A 89 -11.47 14.51 4.93
C PRO A 89 -10.55 14.51 6.16
N MET A 90 -9.29 14.90 5.94
CA MET A 90 -8.28 15.10 6.97
C MET A 90 -7.58 16.42 6.72
N SER A 91 -7.37 17.25 7.76
CA SER A 91 -6.61 18.49 7.60
C SER A 91 -5.12 18.20 7.40
N GLU A 92 -4.40 19.18 6.85
CA GLU A 92 -2.93 19.10 6.68
C GLU A 92 -2.21 18.99 8.03
N GLU A 93 -2.74 19.62 9.10
CA GLU A 93 -2.17 19.56 10.44
C GLU A 93 -2.30 18.15 11.04
N VAL A 94 -3.45 17.50 10.87
CA VAL A 94 -3.66 16.11 11.32
C VAL A 94 -2.80 15.15 10.50
N TRP A 95 -2.72 15.36 9.19
CA TRP A 95 -1.83 14.61 8.32
C TRP A 95 -0.37 14.68 8.79
N ALA A 96 0.13 15.88 9.10
CA ALA A 96 1.49 16.05 9.57
C ALA A 96 1.76 15.26 10.85
N GLN A 97 0.80 15.22 11.78
CA GLN A 97 0.91 14.48 13.04
C GLN A 97 0.91 12.97 12.82
N VAL A 98 -0.02 12.42 12.02
CA VAL A 98 -0.07 10.97 11.77
C VAL A 98 1.15 10.51 10.96
N LYS A 99 1.64 11.33 10.04
CA LYS A 99 2.88 11.06 9.30
C LYS A 99 4.09 11.05 10.23
N ASP A 100 4.16 11.95 11.21
CA ASP A 100 5.23 11.99 12.20
C ASP A 100 5.20 10.75 13.12
N ILE A 101 4.03 10.28 13.53
CA ILE A 101 3.88 9.01 14.27
C ILE A 101 4.47 7.85 13.44
N ALA A 102 4.12 7.74 12.17
CA ALA A 102 4.63 6.68 11.30
C ALA A 102 6.16 6.76 11.12
N LYS A 103 6.71 7.96 10.92
CA LYS A 103 8.17 8.17 10.82
C LYS A 103 8.91 7.80 12.09
N LYS A 104 8.38 8.18 13.25
CA LYS A 104 8.94 7.81 14.56
C LYS A 104 8.94 6.29 14.74
N GLU A 105 7.83 5.63 14.41
CA GLU A 105 7.73 4.17 14.46
C GLU A 105 8.75 3.49 13.58
N LEU A 106 8.93 3.96 12.35
CA LEU A 106 9.86 3.39 11.39
C LEU A 106 11.32 3.78 11.64
N SER A 107 11.60 4.68 12.58
CA SER A 107 12.97 5.08 12.96
C SER A 107 13.59 4.13 13.96
N ASN A 108 14.94 4.02 13.94
CA ASN A 108 15.74 3.22 14.86
C ASN A 108 15.41 1.71 14.87
N LYS A 109 15.02 1.14 13.74
CA LYS A 109 14.72 -0.27 13.60
C LYS A 109 15.15 -0.84 12.24
N ASN A 110 14.97 -2.14 12.10
CA ASN A 110 15.19 -2.85 10.85
C ASN A 110 13.99 -2.70 9.93
N LEU A 111 14.23 -2.35 8.68
CA LEU A 111 13.19 -2.11 7.67
C LEU A 111 13.45 -2.89 6.39
N TYR A 112 12.37 -3.16 5.68
CA TYR A 112 12.39 -3.65 4.31
C TYR A 112 11.86 -2.56 3.39
N VAL A 113 12.52 -2.37 2.25
CA VAL A 113 12.06 -1.42 1.23
C VAL A 113 11.80 -2.17 -0.06
N VAL A 114 10.63 -1.95 -0.63
CA VAL A 114 10.26 -2.49 -1.94
C VAL A 114 9.92 -1.34 -2.86
N ASP A 115 10.63 -1.27 -3.98
CA ASP A 115 10.34 -0.37 -5.09
C ASP A 115 9.61 -1.17 -6.18
N ALA A 116 8.44 -0.71 -6.59
CA ALA A 116 7.62 -1.41 -7.56
C ALA A 116 6.72 -0.46 -8.34
N PHE A 117 6.10 -0.94 -9.41
CA PHE A 117 5.17 -0.15 -10.21
C PHE A 117 3.72 -0.55 -9.99
N CYS A 118 2.85 0.44 -9.84
CA CYS A 118 1.41 0.28 -9.87
C CYS A 118 0.88 0.75 -11.25
N GLY A 119 0.41 -0.21 -12.05
CA GLY A 119 -0.02 0.01 -13.43
C GLY A 119 1.02 -0.45 -14.46
N ALA A 120 0.55 -1.08 -15.55
CA ALA A 120 1.41 -1.61 -16.60
C ALA A 120 1.87 -0.55 -17.61
N ASN A 121 1.03 0.45 -17.88
CA ASN A 121 1.34 1.50 -18.86
C ASN A 121 2.38 2.48 -18.29
N LYS A 122 3.56 2.55 -18.92
CA LYS A 122 4.68 3.40 -18.50
C LYS A 122 4.33 4.89 -18.38
N ALA A 123 3.39 5.40 -19.18
CA ALA A 123 2.98 6.81 -19.15
C ALA A 123 2.08 7.17 -17.95
N THR A 124 1.46 6.18 -17.31
CA THR A 124 0.45 6.40 -16.27
C THR A 124 0.71 5.65 -14.97
N ARG A 125 1.67 4.72 -14.97
CA ARG A 125 2.04 3.95 -13.76
C ARG A 125 2.58 4.84 -12.66
N LEU A 126 2.35 4.45 -11.43
CA LEU A 126 3.03 5.03 -10.28
C LEU A 126 4.28 4.21 -9.94
N ALA A 127 5.39 4.90 -9.72
CA ALA A 127 6.61 4.34 -9.15
C ALA A 127 6.49 4.46 -7.63
N VAL A 128 6.26 3.34 -6.95
CA VAL A 128 5.90 3.31 -5.53
C VAL A 128 7.04 2.76 -4.70
N ARG A 129 7.43 3.47 -3.66
CA ARG A 129 8.33 2.99 -2.62
C ARG A 129 7.54 2.59 -1.39
N PHE A 130 7.62 1.32 -1.03
CA PHE A 130 7.03 0.77 0.18
C PHE A 130 8.11 0.69 1.25
N ILE A 131 7.90 1.36 2.38
CA ILE A 131 8.77 1.30 3.55
C ILE A 131 7.99 0.56 4.63
N VAL A 132 8.42 -0.65 4.97
CA VAL A 132 7.70 -1.56 5.86
C VAL A 132 8.63 -2.14 6.92
N GLU A 133 8.08 -2.41 8.10
CA GLU A 133 8.84 -2.98 9.22
C GLU A 133 8.68 -4.50 9.37
N VAL A 134 7.87 -5.14 8.51
CA VAL A 134 7.54 -6.56 8.59
C VAL A 134 7.85 -7.26 7.27
N ALA A 135 8.62 -8.36 7.33
CA ALA A 135 9.09 -9.07 6.13
C ALA A 135 7.96 -9.60 5.26
N TRP A 136 6.95 -10.25 5.84
CA TRP A 136 5.83 -10.77 5.04
C TRP A 136 4.97 -9.67 4.38
N GLN A 137 4.97 -8.45 4.91
CA GLN A 137 4.33 -7.31 4.24
C GLN A 137 5.14 -6.87 3.01
N ALA A 138 6.47 -6.91 3.08
CA ALA A 138 7.32 -6.74 1.91
C ALA A 138 7.09 -7.86 0.87
N HIS A 139 6.95 -9.10 1.32
CA HIS A 139 6.61 -10.23 0.45
C HIS A 139 5.25 -10.02 -0.23
N PHE A 140 4.24 -9.60 0.53
CA PHE A 140 2.90 -9.30 0.00
C PHE A 140 2.96 -8.27 -1.14
N VAL A 141 3.63 -7.12 -0.95
CA VAL A 141 3.70 -6.09 -2.00
C VAL A 141 4.53 -6.54 -3.20
N THR A 142 5.58 -7.35 -2.97
CA THR A 142 6.37 -7.96 -4.05
C THR A 142 5.52 -8.84 -4.97
N ASN A 143 4.50 -9.52 -4.41
CA ASN A 143 3.54 -10.32 -5.18
C ASN A 143 2.43 -9.49 -5.86
N MET A 144 2.10 -8.33 -5.30
CA MET A 144 0.93 -7.56 -5.72
C MET A 144 1.22 -6.48 -6.77
N PHE A 145 2.50 -6.10 -6.94
CA PHE A 145 2.91 -5.00 -7.79
C PHE A 145 3.91 -5.46 -8.85
N ILE A 146 4.07 -4.67 -9.91
CA ILE A 146 4.98 -4.98 -11.01
C ILE A 146 6.41 -4.71 -10.56
N LYS A 147 7.26 -5.74 -10.62
CA LYS A 147 8.69 -5.62 -10.30
C LYS A 147 9.41 -4.79 -11.37
N PRO A 148 10.24 -3.82 -10.98
CA PRO A 148 11.14 -3.15 -11.90
C PRO A 148 12.16 -4.15 -12.48
N THR A 149 12.61 -3.92 -13.70
CA THR A 149 13.83 -4.57 -14.23
C THR A 149 15.06 -4.05 -13.48
N GLU A 150 16.20 -4.70 -13.63
CA GLU A 150 17.46 -4.24 -13.02
C GLU A 150 17.83 -2.82 -13.48
N GLU A 151 17.62 -2.50 -14.75
CA GLU A 151 17.86 -1.18 -15.31
C GLU A 151 16.92 -0.13 -14.71
N GLU A 152 15.63 -0.46 -14.62
CA GLU A 152 14.61 0.42 -14.00
C GLU A 152 14.90 0.62 -12.50
N LEU A 153 15.36 -0.42 -11.79
CA LEU A 153 15.69 -0.33 -10.38
C LEU A 153 16.93 0.52 -10.12
N ALA A 154 17.96 0.43 -11.00
CA ALA A 154 19.17 1.25 -10.90
C ALA A 154 18.89 2.75 -10.99
N ASN A 155 17.80 3.14 -11.68
CA ASN A 155 17.39 4.52 -11.89
C ASN A 155 16.00 4.80 -11.27
N PHE A 156 15.63 4.05 -10.23
CA PHE A 156 14.29 4.14 -9.66
C PHE A 156 14.12 5.41 -8.83
N GLU A 157 13.24 6.28 -9.30
CA GLU A 157 12.80 7.47 -8.57
C GLU A 157 11.33 7.28 -8.20
N PRO A 158 11.00 7.09 -6.91
CA PRO A 158 9.61 6.94 -6.50
C PRO A 158 8.86 8.26 -6.67
N ASN A 159 7.68 8.17 -7.25
CA ASN A 159 6.74 9.27 -7.31
C ASN A 159 5.53 9.06 -6.39
N PHE A 160 5.55 8.01 -5.58
CA PHE A 160 4.62 7.76 -4.48
C PHE A 160 5.35 6.98 -3.37
N VAL A 161 5.11 7.34 -2.09
CA VAL A 161 5.75 6.70 -0.95
C VAL A 161 4.70 6.20 0.05
N ILE A 162 4.89 4.97 0.52
CA ILE A 162 4.03 4.35 1.54
C ILE A 162 4.85 4.11 2.81
N TYR A 163 4.39 4.69 3.91
CA TYR A 163 4.91 4.49 5.26
C TYR A 163 3.99 3.48 5.96
N ASN A 164 4.40 2.23 6.08
CA ASN A 164 3.59 1.19 6.70
C ASN A 164 4.11 0.88 8.11
N ALA A 165 3.53 1.55 9.09
CA ALA A 165 3.86 1.50 10.51
C ALA A 165 2.80 0.68 11.28
N SER A 166 2.73 -0.63 11.01
CA SER A 166 1.69 -1.53 11.54
C SER A 166 1.70 -1.63 13.06
N LYS A 167 2.86 -1.41 13.71
CA LYS A 167 3.03 -1.51 15.16
C LYS A 167 2.68 -0.23 15.90
N ALA A 168 2.65 0.92 15.19
CA ALA A 168 2.27 2.20 15.77
C ALA A 168 0.77 2.27 16.08
N LYS A 169 0.40 3.21 16.93
CA LYS A 169 -0.99 3.58 17.24
C LYS A 169 -1.13 5.09 17.27
N VAL A 170 -2.30 5.59 16.89
CA VAL A 170 -2.68 6.99 17.10
C VAL A 170 -3.39 7.10 18.46
N GLU A 171 -2.64 7.21 19.55
CA GLU A 171 -3.20 7.19 20.90
C GLU A 171 -4.17 8.35 21.16
N ASN A 172 -3.87 9.52 20.61
CA ASN A 172 -4.70 10.73 20.71
C ASN A 172 -5.73 10.87 19.58
N TYR A 173 -6.19 9.77 18.99
CA TYR A 173 -7.07 9.77 17.84
C TYR A 173 -8.34 10.61 18.01
N LYS A 174 -8.90 10.65 19.22
CA LYS A 174 -10.12 11.46 19.52
C LYS A 174 -9.87 12.96 19.37
N GLU A 175 -8.70 13.42 19.84
CA GLU A 175 -8.29 14.81 19.75
C GLU A 175 -8.05 15.23 18.29
N LEU A 176 -7.59 14.27 17.47
CA LEU A 176 -7.37 14.47 16.04
C LEU A 176 -8.64 14.28 15.19
N GLY A 177 -9.77 13.95 15.80
CA GLY A 177 -11.03 13.70 15.10
C GLY A 177 -11.06 12.40 14.28
N LEU A 178 -10.19 11.43 14.63
CA LEU A 178 -10.14 10.14 13.96
C LEU A 178 -11.10 9.13 14.63
N ASN A 179 -11.50 8.12 13.87
CA ASN A 179 -12.44 7.10 14.31
C ASN A 179 -11.87 6.14 15.37
N SER A 180 -10.58 5.80 15.24
CA SER A 180 -9.89 4.88 16.15
C SER A 180 -8.38 5.13 16.20
N GLU A 181 -7.64 4.31 16.97
CA GLU A 181 -6.16 4.30 16.98
C GLU A 181 -5.55 3.89 15.63
N THR A 182 -6.37 3.39 14.70
CA THR A 182 -5.96 2.98 13.36
C THR A 182 -6.13 4.14 12.40
N CYS A 183 -5.17 4.33 11.51
CA CYS A 183 -5.23 5.38 10.50
C CYS A 183 -4.63 4.89 9.17
N VAL A 184 -5.42 5.03 8.10
CA VAL A 184 -4.98 4.79 6.72
C VAL A 184 -5.23 6.08 5.94
N ALA A 185 -4.22 6.93 5.88
CA ALA A 185 -4.33 8.28 5.35
C ALA A 185 -3.56 8.45 4.04
N PHE A 186 -4.11 9.27 3.16
CA PHE A 186 -3.54 9.59 1.85
C PHE A 186 -3.39 11.09 1.69
N ASN A 187 -2.22 11.51 1.23
CA ASN A 187 -2.03 12.85 0.69
C ASN A 187 -1.80 12.73 -0.82
N THR A 188 -2.80 13.14 -1.60
CA THR A 188 -2.77 13.04 -3.07
C THR A 188 -1.85 14.07 -3.69
N THR A 189 -1.58 15.17 -3.00
CA THR A 189 -0.72 16.26 -3.45
C THR A 189 0.76 15.92 -3.24
N SER A 190 1.14 15.49 -2.03
CA SER A 190 2.51 15.02 -1.76
C SER A 190 2.77 13.60 -2.25
N ARG A 191 1.74 12.88 -2.67
CA ARG A 191 1.79 11.49 -3.16
C ARG A 191 2.35 10.53 -2.13
N GLU A 192 1.69 10.50 -0.99
CA GLU A 192 2.09 9.67 0.14
C GLU A 192 0.90 8.95 0.75
N GLN A 193 1.17 7.79 1.33
CA GLN A 193 0.22 7.05 2.17
C GLN A 193 0.89 6.72 3.51
N VAL A 194 0.13 6.88 4.58
CA VAL A 194 0.50 6.44 5.93
C VAL A 194 -0.47 5.36 6.36
N ILE A 195 0.05 4.26 6.91
CA ILE A 195 -0.73 3.14 7.46
C ILE A 195 -0.25 2.90 8.88
N ILE A 196 -1.18 3.00 9.85
CA ILE A 196 -0.92 2.85 11.28
C ILE A 196 -1.89 1.83 11.88
N ASN A 197 -1.40 0.96 12.77
CA ASN A 197 -2.16 0.03 13.61
C ASN A 197 -3.01 -1.00 12.84
N THR A 198 -2.64 -1.32 11.62
CA THR A 198 -3.23 -2.45 10.90
C THR A 198 -2.13 -3.29 10.25
N TRP A 199 -2.26 -4.61 10.42
CA TRP A 199 -1.34 -5.57 9.82
C TRP A 199 -1.81 -6.07 8.45
N TYR A 200 -3.03 -5.69 8.04
CA TYR A 200 -3.62 -6.15 6.80
C TYR A 200 -2.89 -5.54 5.57
N GLY A 201 -2.09 -6.35 4.89
CA GLY A 201 -1.29 -5.92 3.74
C GLY A 201 -2.12 -5.33 2.59
N GLY A 202 -3.40 -5.71 2.49
CA GLY A 202 -4.32 -5.18 1.49
C GLY A 202 -4.58 -3.67 1.56
N GLU A 203 -4.23 -2.99 2.66
CA GLU A 203 -4.29 -1.52 2.72
C GLU A 203 -3.30 -0.87 1.74
N MET A 204 -2.09 -1.41 1.62
CA MET A 204 -1.11 -0.94 0.63
C MET A 204 -1.60 -1.16 -0.81
N LYS A 205 -2.11 -2.37 -1.11
CA LYS A 205 -2.62 -2.71 -2.45
C LYS A 205 -3.82 -1.86 -2.84
N LYS A 206 -4.83 -1.81 -1.96
CA LYS A 206 -6.07 -1.09 -2.25
C LYS A 206 -5.91 0.42 -2.13
N GLY A 207 -4.93 0.87 -1.35
CA GLY A 207 -4.49 2.25 -1.34
C GLY A 207 -4.04 2.70 -2.73
N MET A 208 -3.14 1.96 -3.36
CA MET A 208 -2.68 2.28 -4.71
C MET A 208 -3.77 2.15 -5.76
N PHE A 209 -4.69 1.20 -5.60
CA PHE A 209 -5.88 1.13 -6.44
C PHE A 209 -6.74 2.40 -6.30
N SER A 210 -6.95 2.91 -5.08
CA SER A 210 -7.67 4.17 -4.85
C SER A 210 -6.93 5.37 -5.49
N MET A 211 -5.61 5.40 -5.39
CA MET A 211 -4.80 6.46 -6.02
C MET A 211 -4.88 6.42 -7.56
N GLN A 212 -4.89 5.25 -8.18
CA GLN A 212 -5.12 5.13 -9.61
C GLN A 212 -6.54 5.62 -9.99
N ASN A 213 -7.56 5.31 -9.19
CA ASN A 213 -8.91 5.83 -9.40
C ASN A 213 -9.02 7.34 -9.20
N TYR A 214 -8.08 7.97 -8.51
CA TYR A 214 -7.97 9.42 -8.40
C TYR A 214 -7.19 10.03 -9.58
N TYR A 215 -5.98 9.52 -9.88
CA TYR A 215 -5.11 10.16 -10.86
C TYR A 215 -5.48 9.89 -12.32
N LEU A 216 -5.99 8.70 -12.66
CA LEU A 216 -6.31 8.36 -14.05
C LEU A 216 -7.48 9.19 -14.60
N PRO A 217 -8.61 9.37 -13.89
CA PRO A 217 -9.68 10.24 -14.37
C PRO A 217 -9.25 11.69 -14.59
N LEU A 218 -8.34 12.22 -13.78
CA LEU A 218 -7.77 13.57 -13.97
C LEU A 218 -6.95 13.70 -15.26
N LYS A 219 -6.55 12.56 -15.85
CA LYS A 219 -5.88 12.48 -17.16
C LYS A 219 -6.84 12.07 -18.29
N GLY A 220 -8.15 12.04 -18.04
CA GLY A 220 -9.17 11.60 -19.01
C GLY A 220 -9.18 10.09 -19.26
N ILE A 221 -8.62 9.28 -18.36
CA ILE A 221 -8.54 7.82 -18.49
C ILE A 221 -9.54 7.20 -17.51
N ALA A 222 -10.44 6.35 -18.04
CA ALA A 222 -11.37 5.59 -17.20
C ALA A 222 -10.60 4.57 -16.34
N SER A 223 -10.95 4.51 -15.05
CA SER A 223 -10.43 3.53 -14.10
C SER A 223 -11.56 2.65 -13.60
N MET A 224 -11.35 1.35 -13.58
CA MET A 224 -12.38 0.38 -13.21
C MET A 224 -11.83 -0.73 -12.32
N HIS A 225 -12.66 -1.19 -11.38
CA HIS A 225 -12.43 -2.43 -10.65
C HIS A 225 -12.89 -3.62 -11.49
N CYS A 226 -12.02 -4.10 -12.33
CA CYS A 226 -12.32 -5.16 -13.30
C CYS A 226 -11.19 -6.19 -13.35
N SER A 227 -11.44 -7.31 -14.01
CA SER A 227 -10.43 -8.13 -14.65
C SER A 227 -10.54 -7.98 -16.16
N ALA A 228 -9.45 -8.22 -16.88
CA ALA A 228 -9.40 -8.12 -18.33
C ALA A 228 -8.52 -9.24 -18.88
N ASN A 229 -8.86 -9.72 -20.06
CA ASN A 229 -7.99 -10.57 -20.87
C ASN A 229 -8.09 -10.16 -22.36
N CYS A 230 -7.15 -10.59 -23.12
CA CYS A 230 -7.11 -10.40 -24.56
C CYS A 230 -6.63 -11.68 -25.23
N ASP A 231 -6.69 -11.74 -26.57
CA ASP A 231 -6.08 -12.83 -27.30
C ASP A 231 -4.53 -12.79 -27.22
N MET A 232 -3.90 -13.81 -27.79
CA MET A 232 -2.43 -13.96 -27.76
C MET A 232 -1.68 -12.84 -28.50
N ASN A 233 -2.36 -12.07 -29.34
CA ASN A 233 -1.79 -10.94 -30.06
C ASN A 233 -1.94 -9.61 -29.30
N GLY A 234 -2.63 -9.62 -28.16
CA GLY A 234 -2.97 -8.41 -27.39
C GLY A 234 -4.17 -7.64 -27.94
N GLU A 235 -4.95 -8.28 -28.81
CA GLU A 235 -6.16 -7.74 -29.44
C GLU A 235 -7.42 -8.33 -28.80
N ASN A 236 -8.60 -7.89 -29.24
CA ASN A 236 -9.89 -8.43 -28.81
C ASN A 236 -10.05 -8.46 -27.28
N THR A 237 -9.74 -7.35 -26.61
CA THR A 237 -9.79 -7.25 -25.16
C THR A 237 -11.21 -7.40 -24.62
N ALA A 238 -11.41 -8.33 -23.69
CA ALA A 238 -12.63 -8.49 -22.89
C ALA A 238 -12.42 -7.90 -21.50
N ILE A 239 -13.40 -7.15 -21.00
CA ILE A 239 -13.40 -6.55 -19.65
C ILE A 239 -14.53 -7.17 -18.84
N PHE A 240 -14.19 -7.68 -17.64
CA PHE A 240 -15.13 -8.28 -16.71
C PHE A 240 -15.24 -7.38 -15.48
N PHE A 241 -16.35 -6.71 -15.29
CA PHE A 241 -16.59 -5.85 -14.14
C PHE A 241 -17.90 -6.19 -13.42
N GLY A 242 -17.97 -5.82 -12.17
CA GLY A 242 -19.10 -6.12 -11.28
C GLY A 242 -18.70 -5.98 -9.81
N LEU A 243 -19.63 -6.21 -8.92
CA LEU A 243 -19.41 -6.17 -7.47
C LEU A 243 -18.43 -7.26 -7.01
N SER A 244 -17.97 -7.15 -5.75
CA SER A 244 -17.15 -8.20 -5.14
C SER A 244 -17.93 -9.53 -5.09
N GLY A 245 -17.25 -10.65 -5.37
CA GLY A 245 -17.85 -11.98 -5.35
C GLY A 245 -18.70 -12.37 -6.57
N THR A 246 -18.79 -11.52 -7.61
CA THR A 246 -19.59 -11.79 -8.83
C THR A 246 -18.91 -12.74 -9.83
N GLY A 247 -17.71 -13.23 -9.52
CA GLY A 247 -17.02 -14.20 -10.38
C GLY A 247 -16.13 -13.59 -11.46
N LYS A 248 -15.76 -12.30 -11.36
CA LYS A 248 -14.86 -11.65 -12.33
C LYS A 248 -13.58 -12.45 -12.58
N THR A 249 -12.87 -12.79 -11.53
CA THR A 249 -11.62 -13.55 -11.61
C THR A 249 -11.86 -14.94 -12.18
N THR A 250 -12.90 -15.63 -11.72
CA THR A 250 -13.26 -16.98 -12.18
C THR A 250 -13.51 -17.03 -13.68
N LEU A 251 -14.19 -16.01 -14.24
CA LEU A 251 -14.50 -15.95 -15.65
C LEU A 251 -13.30 -15.56 -16.52
N SER A 252 -12.35 -14.81 -15.96
CA SER A 252 -11.20 -14.29 -16.69
C SER A 252 -9.90 -15.10 -16.50
N THR A 253 -9.94 -16.13 -15.66
CA THR A 253 -8.76 -16.98 -15.38
C THR A 253 -8.93 -18.34 -16.04
N ASP A 254 -7.95 -18.73 -16.86
CA ASP A 254 -7.84 -20.10 -17.37
C ASP A 254 -7.04 -20.94 -16.37
N PRO A 255 -7.60 -22.05 -15.85
CA PRO A 255 -6.92 -22.92 -14.90
C PRO A 255 -5.91 -23.89 -15.53
N LYS A 256 -5.69 -23.83 -16.85
CA LYS A 256 -4.78 -24.74 -17.59
C LYS A 256 -3.38 -24.15 -17.71
#